data_763443fc64d0f8a2de77b9bb1b10ef68
#
_entry.id   763443fc64d0f8a2de77b9bb1b10ef68
#
_cell.length_a   1.000
_cell.length_b   1.000
_cell.length_c   1.000
_cell.angle_alpha   90.00
_cell.angle_beta   90.00
_cell.angle_gamma   90.00
#
_symmetry.space_group_name_H-M   'P 1'
#
loop_
_entity.id
_entity.type
_entity.pdbx_description
1 polymer ?
#
loop_
_entity_poly.entity_id
_entity_poly.type
_entity_poly.pdbx_seq_one_letter_code
_entity_poly.pdbx_strand_id
1 'polypeptide(L)'
;MLRTKHSCLTVFMLLLASLVAVGFAVAQDKVLLMATTTSTEDTGLLNVLTPEFKKATGIDLRWTATGTGKALKLGEDCNVDVLMVHAPDAEKKFVDAGFGLNRKEIMYNDFIIIGPASDPAGVKGKNVKDALQAIQAKKANFVSRGDKSGTHMMELDLWKGSGAPVPEKETWYAQAGQGMMATITIAAEKNAYTLADRGTYIKYENNMQGNPPLKILVEGDQALFNQYSVIAVNPAKCQKAQLELATKFSNWIAGPEGQKLIKDFKVMGKPLFTPNAK
;
A
#
# COMPACT_ATOMS: atom_id res chain seq x y z
N MET A 1 -66.90 24.37 60.62
CA MET A 1 -65.91 25.32 60.15
C MET A 1 -64.52 24.66 60.24
N LEU A 2 -63.96 24.16 59.14
CA LEU A 2 -62.55 23.93 58.87
C LEU A 2 -62.46 23.35 57.47
N ARG A 3 -62.05 24.17 56.56
CA ARG A 3 -61.76 23.74 55.16
C ARG A 3 -60.46 24.46 54.74
N THR A 4 -59.66 23.73 53.93
CA THR A 4 -58.59 24.23 53.11
C THR A 4 -57.24 24.41 53.74
N LYS A 5 -56.38 23.36 53.56
CA LYS A 5 -54.90 23.48 53.45
C LYS A 5 -54.30 22.18 52.87
N HIS A 6 -54.68 21.78 51.69
CA HIS A 6 -53.95 20.67 51.03
C HIS A 6 -53.90 20.84 49.50
N SER A 7 -53.64 22.02 48.97
CA SER A 7 -53.61 22.23 47.54
C SER A 7 -52.36 22.89 46.96
N CYS A 8 -51.29 23.01 47.75
CA CYS A 8 -50.09 23.72 47.30
C CYS A 8 -48.81 22.83 47.22
N LEU A 9 -48.89 21.56 47.64
CA LEU A 9 -47.70 20.71 47.70
C LEU A 9 -47.57 19.74 46.51
N THR A 10 -48.61 19.58 45.71
CA THR A 10 -48.65 18.63 44.56
C THR A 10 -48.22 19.25 43.25
N VAL A 11 -48.16 20.57 43.13
CA VAL A 11 -47.74 21.24 41.86
C VAL A 11 -46.22 21.44 41.82
N PHE A 12 -45.49 21.39 42.97
CA PHE A 12 -44.04 21.58 43.00
C PHE A 12 -43.23 20.31 42.74
N MET A 13 -43.85 19.14 42.72
CA MET A 13 -43.18 17.85 42.48
C MET A 13 -43.24 17.37 41.04
N LEU A 14 -44.00 18.04 40.16
CA LEU A 14 -44.10 17.72 38.73
C LEU A 14 -43.17 18.53 37.81
N LEU A 15 -42.48 19.54 38.35
CA LEU A 15 -41.56 20.41 37.63
C LEU A 15 -40.09 20.00 37.74
N LEU A 16 -39.75 18.96 38.54
CA LEU A 16 -38.34 18.50 38.72
C LEU A 16 -38.03 17.21 37.97
N ALA A 17 -38.94 16.67 37.17
CA ALA A 17 -38.72 15.41 36.41
C ALA A 17 -38.35 15.62 34.94
N SER A 18 -38.11 16.86 34.49
CA SER A 18 -37.68 17.16 33.11
C SER A 18 -36.18 17.49 32.98
N LEU A 19 -35.36 17.07 33.98
CA LEU A 19 -33.91 17.22 33.90
C LEU A 19 -33.30 16.03 33.14
N VAL A 20 -33.08 16.26 31.82
CA VAL A 20 -31.85 15.94 31.11
C VAL A 20 -31.49 14.46 31.02
N ALA A 21 -32.20 13.76 30.16
CA ALA A 21 -31.52 12.73 29.39
C ALA A 21 -30.73 13.41 28.26
N VAL A 22 -29.65 14.10 28.59
CA VAL A 22 -28.55 14.33 27.65
C VAL A 22 -27.92 12.96 27.45
N GLY A 23 -28.50 12.20 26.52
CA GLY A 23 -27.86 11.00 26.03
C GLY A 23 -26.51 11.43 25.46
N PHE A 24 -25.43 11.11 26.15
CA PHE A 24 -24.14 11.00 25.51
C PHE A 24 -24.30 9.93 24.43
N ALA A 25 -24.64 10.35 23.23
CA ALA A 25 -24.47 9.52 22.04
C ALA A 25 -22.95 9.29 21.98
N VAL A 26 -22.49 8.17 22.55
CA VAL A 26 -21.17 7.65 22.27
C VAL A 26 -21.18 7.46 20.76
N ALA A 27 -20.53 8.38 20.04
CA ALA A 27 -20.37 8.25 18.62
C ALA A 27 -19.64 6.94 18.41
N GLN A 28 -20.34 5.93 17.90
CA GLN A 28 -19.73 4.65 17.58
C GLN A 28 -18.60 4.93 16.60
N ASP A 29 -17.38 4.57 16.95
CA ASP A 29 -16.20 4.78 16.10
C ASP A 29 -16.51 4.20 14.71
N LYS A 30 -16.51 5.05 13.70
CA LYS A 30 -16.69 4.63 12.31
C LYS A 30 -15.42 3.90 11.90
N VAL A 31 -15.49 2.60 11.68
CA VAL A 31 -14.35 1.78 11.28
C VAL A 31 -14.39 1.58 9.76
N LEU A 32 -13.27 1.81 9.09
CA LEU A 32 -13.05 1.54 7.67
C LEU A 32 -12.01 0.43 7.54
N LEU A 33 -12.35 -0.65 6.84
CA LEU A 33 -11.45 -1.78 6.62
C LEU A 33 -10.75 -1.65 5.26
N MET A 34 -9.42 -1.71 5.29
CA MET A 34 -8.58 -1.59 4.09
C MET A 34 -7.73 -2.84 3.88
N ALA A 35 -7.60 -3.30 2.62
CA ALA A 35 -6.52 -4.20 2.25
C ALA A 35 -5.44 -3.44 1.49
N THR A 36 -4.20 -3.76 1.82
CA THR A 36 -3.01 -3.16 1.21
C THR A 36 -1.91 -4.21 1.03
N THR A 37 -0.71 -3.78 0.63
CA THR A 37 0.41 -4.71 0.41
C THR A 37 1.39 -4.70 1.58
N THR A 38 2.09 -5.82 1.78
CA THR A 38 3.15 -5.93 2.79
C THR A 38 4.26 -4.92 2.52
N SER A 39 4.61 -4.68 1.25
CA SER A 39 5.60 -3.66 0.90
C SER A 39 5.15 -2.24 1.27
N THR A 40 3.84 -1.94 1.18
CA THR A 40 3.30 -0.66 1.65
C THR A 40 3.40 -0.54 3.18
N GLU A 41 2.98 -1.58 3.90
CA GLU A 41 3.07 -1.63 5.36
C GLU A 41 4.52 -1.48 5.84
N ASP A 42 5.46 -2.19 5.21
CA ASP A 42 6.87 -2.19 5.54
C ASP A 42 7.52 -0.81 5.41
N THR A 43 6.98 0.10 4.60
CA THR A 43 7.48 1.49 4.53
C THR A 43 7.23 2.25 5.83
N GLY A 44 6.16 1.93 6.55
CA GLY A 44 5.69 2.67 7.71
C GLY A 44 4.80 3.87 7.38
N LEU A 45 4.49 4.13 6.11
CA LEU A 45 3.63 5.27 5.70
C LEU A 45 2.26 5.24 6.37
N LEU A 46 1.67 4.05 6.52
CA LEU A 46 0.35 3.90 7.16
C LEU A 46 0.34 4.36 8.62
N ASN A 47 1.45 4.21 9.34
CA ASN A 47 1.56 4.69 10.72
C ASN A 47 1.52 6.22 10.81
N VAL A 48 1.79 6.92 9.71
CA VAL A 48 1.65 8.39 9.61
C VAL A 48 0.25 8.76 9.11
N LEU A 49 -0.26 8.08 8.09
CA LEU A 49 -1.53 8.44 7.46
C LEU A 49 -2.75 8.16 8.35
N THR A 50 -2.78 6.99 9.03
CA THR A 50 -3.99 6.57 9.74
C THR A 50 -4.35 7.44 10.95
N PRO A 51 -3.41 7.88 11.82
CA PRO A 51 -3.75 8.78 12.91
C PRO A 51 -4.22 10.16 12.42
N GLU A 52 -3.60 10.70 11.37
CA GLU A 52 -4.00 11.99 10.81
C GLU A 52 -5.36 11.90 10.11
N PHE A 53 -5.65 10.81 9.40
CA PHE A 53 -6.97 10.55 8.86
C PHE A 53 -8.05 10.45 9.96
N LYS A 54 -7.76 9.71 11.04
CA LYS A 54 -8.67 9.61 12.19
C LYS A 54 -8.92 10.97 12.84
N LYS A 55 -7.88 11.78 13.01
CA LYS A 55 -7.96 13.14 13.55
C LYS A 55 -8.82 14.05 12.67
N ALA A 56 -8.65 13.97 11.34
CA ALA A 56 -9.38 14.80 10.37
C ALA A 56 -10.86 14.41 10.21
N THR A 57 -11.20 13.13 10.38
CA THR A 57 -12.51 12.60 9.97
C THR A 57 -13.29 11.86 11.07
N GLY A 58 -12.63 11.49 12.17
CA GLY A 58 -13.19 10.61 13.21
C GLY A 58 -13.33 9.15 12.77
N ILE A 59 -12.77 8.75 11.59
CA ILE A 59 -12.85 7.39 11.05
C ILE A 59 -11.58 6.61 11.45
N ASP A 60 -11.77 5.44 12.04
CA ASP A 60 -10.70 4.51 12.41
C ASP A 60 -10.38 3.61 11.22
N LEU A 61 -9.29 3.92 10.50
CA LEU A 61 -8.82 3.11 9.37
C LEU A 61 -7.98 1.94 9.89
N ARG A 62 -8.47 0.72 9.65
CA ARG A 62 -7.76 -0.52 9.98
C ARG A 62 -7.37 -1.24 8.70
N TRP A 63 -6.16 -1.80 8.67
CA TRP A 63 -5.68 -2.45 7.46
C TRP A 63 -5.21 -3.88 7.69
N THR A 64 -5.27 -4.65 6.61
CA THR A 64 -4.63 -5.96 6.48
C THR A 64 -3.64 -5.88 5.33
N ALA A 65 -2.37 -6.20 5.61
CA ALA A 65 -1.31 -6.22 4.61
C ALA A 65 -1.08 -7.65 4.08
N THR A 66 -1.02 -7.78 2.75
CA THR A 66 -0.78 -9.06 2.08
C THR A 66 -0.19 -8.82 0.69
N GLY A 67 -0.03 -9.85 -0.17
CA GLY A 67 0.33 -9.64 -1.58
C GLY A 67 -0.84 -9.05 -2.37
N THR A 68 -0.57 -8.26 -3.43
CA THR A 68 -1.59 -7.55 -4.23
C THR A 68 -2.75 -8.46 -4.67
N GLY A 69 -2.46 -9.65 -5.19
CA GLY A 69 -3.52 -10.58 -5.62
C GLY A 69 -4.45 -11.01 -4.48
N LYS A 70 -3.91 -11.22 -3.27
CA LYS A 70 -4.72 -11.52 -2.08
C LYS A 70 -5.48 -10.29 -1.59
N ALA A 71 -4.88 -9.09 -1.66
CA ALA A 71 -5.57 -7.85 -1.29
C ALA A 71 -6.80 -7.60 -2.20
N LEU A 72 -6.64 -7.74 -3.52
CA LEU A 72 -7.76 -7.66 -4.47
C LEU A 72 -8.81 -8.73 -4.18
N LYS A 73 -8.38 -9.96 -3.86
CA LYS A 73 -9.30 -11.06 -3.50
C LYS A 73 -10.09 -10.75 -2.23
N LEU A 74 -9.52 -10.09 -1.22
CA LEU A 74 -10.26 -9.63 -0.04
C LEU A 74 -11.36 -8.63 -0.42
N GLY A 75 -11.12 -7.78 -1.42
CA GLY A 75 -12.14 -6.89 -1.98
C GLY A 75 -13.25 -7.65 -2.71
N GLU A 76 -12.90 -8.64 -3.56
CA GLU A 76 -13.87 -9.51 -4.25
C GLU A 76 -14.74 -10.31 -3.27
N ASP A 77 -14.13 -10.80 -2.18
CA ASP A 77 -14.79 -11.59 -1.13
C ASP A 77 -15.54 -10.70 -0.11
N CYS A 78 -15.61 -9.38 -0.35
CA CYS A 78 -16.35 -8.43 0.50
C CYS A 78 -15.83 -8.35 1.96
N ASN A 79 -14.55 -8.60 2.18
CA ASN A 79 -13.91 -8.60 3.49
C ASN A 79 -13.30 -7.24 3.87
N VAL A 80 -13.28 -6.29 2.94
CA VAL A 80 -12.76 -4.93 3.13
C VAL A 80 -13.62 -3.91 2.39
N ASP A 81 -13.48 -2.65 2.74
CA ASP A 81 -14.24 -1.53 2.18
C ASP A 81 -13.45 -0.76 1.11
N VAL A 82 -12.13 -0.77 1.24
CA VAL A 82 -11.22 -0.01 0.38
C VAL A 82 -9.91 -0.77 0.18
N LEU A 83 -9.30 -0.56 -0.98
CA LEU A 83 -8.00 -1.11 -1.35
C LEU A 83 -7.00 0.03 -1.53
N MET A 84 -5.75 -0.16 -1.08
CA MET A 84 -4.61 0.69 -1.43
C MET A 84 -3.47 -0.20 -1.93
N VAL A 85 -3.31 -0.27 -3.25
CA VAL A 85 -2.45 -1.23 -3.94
C VAL A 85 -1.67 -0.55 -5.08
N HIS A 86 -0.76 -1.29 -5.73
CA HIS A 86 0.16 -0.74 -6.72
C HIS A 86 0.44 -1.73 -7.87
N ALA A 87 -0.61 -2.24 -8.50
CA ALA A 87 -0.54 -3.09 -9.69
C ALA A 87 -1.61 -2.68 -10.69
N PRO A 88 -1.39 -1.62 -11.49
CA PRO A 88 -2.41 -0.96 -12.31
C PRO A 88 -3.24 -1.89 -13.17
N ASP A 89 -2.63 -2.90 -13.81
CA ASP A 89 -3.34 -3.84 -14.69
C ASP A 89 -4.29 -4.77 -13.91
N ALA A 90 -3.87 -5.23 -12.73
CA ALA A 90 -4.72 -6.04 -11.86
C ALA A 90 -5.86 -5.21 -11.26
N GLU A 91 -5.57 -3.95 -10.90
CA GLU A 91 -6.55 -2.98 -10.38
C GLU A 91 -7.61 -2.66 -11.44
N LYS A 92 -7.21 -2.42 -12.71
CA LYS A 92 -8.16 -2.22 -13.82
C LYS A 92 -9.07 -3.42 -14.01
N LYS A 93 -8.53 -4.64 -14.01
CA LYS A 93 -9.34 -5.87 -14.09
C LYS A 93 -10.35 -5.97 -12.96
N PHE A 94 -9.97 -5.61 -11.73
CA PHE A 94 -10.87 -5.59 -10.57
C PHE A 94 -12.00 -4.57 -10.74
N VAL A 95 -11.71 -3.38 -11.26
CA VAL A 95 -12.70 -2.34 -11.57
C VAL A 95 -13.60 -2.76 -12.74
N ASP A 96 -13.03 -3.27 -13.83
CA ASP A 96 -13.77 -3.69 -15.03
C ASP A 96 -14.72 -4.87 -14.72
N ALA A 97 -14.36 -5.74 -13.76
CA ALA A 97 -15.23 -6.80 -13.24
C ALA A 97 -16.34 -6.27 -12.31
N GLY A 98 -16.38 -4.97 -12.04
CA GLY A 98 -17.41 -4.28 -11.25
C GLY A 98 -17.23 -4.40 -9.74
N PHE A 99 -16.11 -4.94 -9.23
CA PHE A 99 -15.84 -5.02 -7.79
C PHE A 99 -15.30 -3.72 -7.20
N GLY A 100 -14.67 -2.87 -8.01
CA GLY A 100 -14.07 -1.60 -7.58
C GLY A 100 -14.75 -0.39 -8.19
N LEU A 101 -14.74 0.72 -7.44
CA LEU A 101 -15.23 2.04 -7.87
C LEU A 101 -14.18 3.10 -7.60
N ASN A 102 -14.21 4.16 -8.42
CA ASN A 102 -13.46 5.40 -8.16
C ASN A 102 -11.96 5.18 -7.93
N ARG A 103 -11.31 4.32 -8.73
CA ARG A 103 -9.86 4.17 -8.68
C ARG A 103 -9.20 5.54 -8.84
N LYS A 104 -8.38 5.94 -7.86
CA LYS A 104 -7.60 7.18 -7.88
C LYS A 104 -6.13 6.87 -7.69
N GLU A 105 -5.30 7.40 -8.56
CA GLU A 105 -3.85 7.45 -8.34
C GLU A 105 -3.54 8.47 -7.26
N ILE A 106 -2.65 8.12 -6.33
CA ILE A 106 -2.37 8.93 -5.14
C ILE A 106 -0.89 9.27 -4.97
N MET A 107 -0.02 8.37 -5.37
CA MET A 107 1.43 8.53 -5.25
C MET A 107 2.13 7.47 -6.09
N TYR A 108 3.42 7.68 -6.34
CA TYR A 108 4.31 6.63 -6.84
C TYR A 108 5.64 6.62 -6.08
N ASN A 109 6.27 5.47 -6.03
CA ASN A 109 7.69 5.30 -5.82
C ASN A 109 8.28 4.58 -7.04
N ASP A 110 9.49 4.07 -6.95
CA ASP A 110 10.09 3.32 -8.04
C ASP A 110 10.59 1.95 -7.59
N PHE A 111 10.70 1.08 -8.56
CA PHE A 111 11.53 -0.10 -8.48
C PHE A 111 12.96 0.22 -8.92
N ILE A 112 13.87 -0.62 -8.48
CA ILE A 112 15.29 -0.56 -8.82
C ILE A 112 15.78 -1.97 -9.11
N ILE A 113 16.78 -2.11 -10.00
CA ILE A 113 17.54 -3.37 -10.08
C ILE A 113 18.80 -3.18 -9.22
N ILE A 114 18.91 -4.02 -8.22
CA ILE A 114 20.09 -4.10 -7.36
C ILE A 114 20.88 -5.35 -7.71
N GLY A 115 22.18 -5.31 -7.45
CA GLY A 115 23.06 -6.43 -7.73
C GLY A 115 24.43 -6.27 -7.06
N PRO A 116 25.32 -7.26 -7.23
CA PRO A 116 26.66 -7.22 -6.65
C PRO A 116 27.44 -6.01 -7.17
N ALA A 117 28.27 -5.43 -6.31
CA ALA A 117 29.07 -4.24 -6.67
C ALA A 117 30.02 -4.47 -7.84
N SER A 118 30.42 -5.74 -8.08
CA SER A 118 31.24 -6.15 -9.22
C SER A 118 30.54 -6.08 -10.57
N ASP A 119 29.20 -6.02 -10.57
CA ASP A 119 28.35 -5.93 -11.76
C ASP A 119 28.75 -6.87 -12.92
N PRO A 120 28.73 -8.20 -12.73
CA PRO A 120 29.24 -9.14 -13.73
C PRO A 120 28.49 -9.11 -15.06
N ALA A 121 27.25 -8.64 -15.08
CA ALA A 121 26.47 -8.47 -16.31
C ALA A 121 26.68 -7.09 -16.96
N GLY A 122 27.31 -6.13 -16.27
CA GLY A 122 27.55 -4.78 -16.78
C GLY A 122 26.27 -3.99 -16.99
N VAL A 123 25.38 -4.00 -16.00
CA VAL A 123 24.04 -3.36 -16.11
C VAL A 123 24.00 -1.94 -15.56
N LYS A 124 25.01 -1.51 -14.82
CA LYS A 124 25.05 -0.21 -14.18
C LYS A 124 24.82 0.93 -15.18
N GLY A 125 23.80 1.76 -14.90
CA GLY A 125 23.46 2.93 -15.72
C GLY A 125 22.76 2.62 -17.04
N LYS A 126 22.39 1.35 -17.30
CA LYS A 126 21.54 0.98 -18.43
C LYS A 126 20.07 1.27 -18.14
N ASN A 127 19.24 1.37 -19.19
CA ASN A 127 17.81 1.25 -19.04
C ASN A 127 17.43 -0.19 -18.66
N VAL A 128 16.22 -0.39 -18.16
CA VAL A 128 15.75 -1.71 -17.67
C VAL A 128 15.80 -2.78 -18.74
N LYS A 129 15.36 -2.45 -19.97
CA LYS A 129 15.36 -3.40 -21.08
C LYS A 129 16.75 -3.95 -21.36
N ASP A 130 17.72 -3.07 -21.56
CA ASP A 130 19.11 -3.45 -21.87
C ASP A 130 19.77 -4.16 -20.68
N ALA A 131 19.40 -3.80 -19.45
CA ALA A 131 19.92 -4.44 -18.25
C ALA A 131 19.43 -5.90 -18.14
N LEU A 132 18.14 -6.16 -18.34
CA LEU A 132 17.58 -7.52 -18.31
C LEU A 132 18.13 -8.38 -19.45
N GLN A 133 18.29 -7.82 -20.64
CA GLN A 133 18.93 -8.51 -21.77
C GLN A 133 20.39 -8.86 -21.45
N ALA A 134 21.15 -7.97 -20.81
CA ALA A 134 22.53 -8.23 -20.40
C ALA A 134 22.63 -9.33 -19.33
N ILE A 135 21.75 -9.30 -18.32
CA ILE A 135 21.65 -10.35 -17.29
C ILE A 135 21.39 -11.71 -17.95
N GLN A 136 20.44 -11.78 -18.88
CA GLN A 136 20.12 -13.00 -19.61
C GLN A 136 21.27 -13.49 -20.49
N ALA A 137 21.89 -12.61 -21.27
CA ALA A 137 22.99 -12.95 -22.17
C ALA A 137 24.22 -13.51 -21.40
N LYS A 138 24.45 -12.99 -20.18
CA LYS A 138 25.53 -13.46 -19.30
C LYS A 138 25.12 -14.63 -18.40
N LYS A 139 23.82 -15.01 -18.40
CA LYS A 139 23.24 -15.98 -17.45
C LYS A 139 23.64 -15.65 -16.00
N ALA A 140 23.65 -14.35 -15.69
CA ALA A 140 24.05 -13.88 -14.38
C ALA A 140 22.95 -14.18 -13.36
N ASN A 141 23.32 -14.59 -12.15
CA ASN A 141 22.37 -14.97 -11.11
C ASN A 141 21.34 -13.87 -10.88
N PHE A 142 20.06 -14.26 -10.89
CA PHE A 142 18.94 -13.39 -10.62
C PHE A 142 18.00 -14.06 -9.62
N VAL A 143 17.52 -13.31 -8.62
CA VAL A 143 16.56 -13.79 -7.63
C VAL A 143 15.25 -13.02 -7.83
N SER A 144 14.22 -13.72 -8.23
CA SER A 144 12.85 -13.24 -8.31
C SER A 144 12.14 -13.37 -6.98
N ARG A 145 11.19 -12.48 -6.71
CA ARG A 145 10.27 -12.66 -5.58
C ARG A 145 9.46 -13.94 -5.69
N GLY A 146 8.97 -14.30 -6.86
CA GLY A 146 8.29 -15.57 -7.12
C GLY A 146 7.00 -15.83 -6.34
N ASP A 147 6.36 -14.79 -5.75
CA ASP A 147 5.27 -14.91 -4.77
C ASP A 147 3.93 -14.32 -5.24
N LYS A 148 3.84 -13.95 -6.52
CA LYS A 148 2.66 -13.28 -7.13
C LYS A 148 2.33 -11.93 -6.50
N SER A 149 3.29 -11.27 -5.86
CA SER A 149 3.16 -9.89 -5.39
C SER A 149 3.20 -8.89 -6.53
N GLY A 150 2.90 -7.61 -6.24
CA GLY A 150 3.04 -6.52 -7.21
C GLY A 150 4.46 -6.42 -7.78
N THR A 151 5.49 -6.60 -6.95
CA THR A 151 6.90 -6.64 -7.40
C THR A 151 7.17 -7.81 -8.36
N HIS A 152 6.64 -8.99 -8.05
CA HIS A 152 6.79 -10.15 -8.95
C HIS A 152 6.05 -9.93 -10.27
N MET A 153 4.83 -9.41 -10.25
CA MET A 153 4.11 -9.08 -11.49
C MET A 153 4.85 -8.06 -12.33
N MET A 154 5.36 -6.99 -11.72
CA MET A 154 6.18 -5.98 -12.39
C MET A 154 7.44 -6.60 -13.02
N GLU A 155 8.14 -7.46 -12.29
CA GLU A 155 9.33 -8.16 -12.81
C GLU A 155 9.01 -8.95 -14.08
N LEU A 156 7.93 -9.74 -14.05
CA LEU A 156 7.50 -10.53 -15.20
C LEU A 156 7.16 -9.64 -16.42
N ASP A 157 6.53 -8.50 -16.18
CA ASP A 157 6.19 -7.55 -17.25
C ASP A 157 7.44 -6.85 -17.80
N LEU A 158 8.42 -6.54 -16.96
CA LEU A 158 9.71 -5.99 -17.40
C LEU A 158 10.50 -7.02 -18.25
N TRP A 159 10.54 -8.31 -17.87
CA TRP A 159 11.14 -9.36 -18.67
C TRP A 159 10.49 -9.43 -20.05
N LYS A 160 9.16 -9.51 -20.12
CA LYS A 160 8.41 -9.51 -21.40
C LYS A 160 8.68 -8.25 -22.21
N GLY A 161 8.63 -7.08 -21.58
CA GLY A 161 8.89 -5.77 -22.23
C GLY A 161 10.32 -5.62 -22.74
N SER A 162 11.27 -6.34 -22.15
CA SER A 162 12.66 -6.37 -22.63
C SER A 162 12.83 -7.14 -23.94
N GLY A 163 11.83 -7.93 -24.34
CA GLY A 163 11.91 -8.86 -25.49
C GLY A 163 12.64 -10.16 -25.14
N ALA A 164 13.02 -10.36 -23.89
CA ALA A 164 13.59 -11.58 -23.38
C ALA A 164 12.48 -12.47 -22.77
N PRO A 165 12.49 -13.79 -22.97
CA PRO A 165 11.56 -14.66 -22.26
C PRO A 165 11.82 -14.62 -20.76
N VAL A 166 10.75 -14.77 -19.95
CA VAL A 166 10.90 -14.92 -18.51
C VAL A 166 11.72 -16.19 -18.23
N PRO A 167 12.84 -16.09 -17.49
CA PRO A 167 13.80 -17.21 -17.40
C PRO A 167 13.46 -18.23 -16.31
N GLU A 168 12.19 -18.53 -16.08
CA GLU A 168 11.72 -19.39 -14.96
C GLU A 168 12.33 -20.80 -14.93
N LYS A 169 12.80 -21.31 -16.06
CA LYS A 169 13.40 -22.64 -16.17
C LYS A 169 14.92 -22.64 -16.13
N GLU A 170 15.52 -21.47 -16.06
CA GLU A 170 16.97 -21.31 -16.10
C GLU A 170 17.57 -21.49 -14.70
N THR A 171 18.72 -22.15 -14.62
CA THR A 171 19.39 -22.44 -13.35
C THR A 171 19.95 -21.20 -12.65
N TRP A 172 20.18 -20.12 -13.38
CA TRP A 172 20.65 -18.83 -12.87
C TRP A 172 19.49 -17.94 -12.36
N TYR A 173 18.22 -18.35 -12.57
CA TYR A 173 17.04 -17.64 -12.10
C TYR A 173 16.40 -18.41 -10.94
N ALA A 174 16.44 -17.86 -9.76
CA ALA A 174 15.85 -18.47 -8.57
C ALA A 174 14.61 -17.70 -8.09
N GLN A 175 13.57 -18.42 -7.71
CA GLN A 175 12.37 -17.84 -7.11
C GLN A 175 12.44 -17.96 -5.58
N ALA A 176 12.43 -16.83 -4.87
CA ALA A 176 12.52 -16.81 -3.41
C ALA A 176 11.22 -17.28 -2.73
N GLY A 177 10.06 -17.00 -3.32
CA GLY A 177 8.74 -17.28 -2.72
C GLY A 177 8.49 -16.49 -1.42
N GLN A 178 9.22 -15.39 -1.20
CA GLN A 178 9.28 -14.65 0.05
C GLN A 178 8.99 -13.16 -0.14
N GLY A 179 8.80 -12.42 0.97
CA GLY A 179 8.69 -10.95 0.96
C GLY A 179 10.00 -10.27 0.50
N MET A 180 9.91 -8.97 0.17
CA MET A 180 11.01 -8.26 -0.51
C MET A 180 12.31 -8.23 0.29
N MET A 181 12.27 -7.99 1.60
CA MET A 181 13.48 -7.98 2.44
C MET A 181 14.20 -9.33 2.42
N ALA A 182 13.47 -10.43 2.55
CA ALA A 182 14.04 -11.78 2.48
C ALA A 182 14.60 -12.06 1.07
N THR A 183 13.90 -11.62 0.02
CA THR A 183 14.39 -11.74 -1.37
C THR A 183 15.71 -11.02 -1.58
N ILE A 184 15.87 -9.79 -1.07
CA ILE A 184 17.13 -9.04 -1.11
C ILE A 184 18.24 -9.79 -0.37
N THR A 185 17.94 -10.35 0.81
CA THR A 185 18.91 -11.13 1.58
C THR A 185 19.40 -12.36 0.82
N ILE A 186 18.46 -13.13 0.23
CA ILE A 186 18.81 -14.30 -0.62
C ILE A 186 19.63 -13.88 -1.84
N ALA A 187 19.28 -12.74 -2.48
CA ALA A 187 20.05 -12.21 -3.61
C ALA A 187 21.47 -11.84 -3.19
N ALA A 188 21.64 -11.26 -2.01
CA ALA A 188 22.97 -10.93 -1.47
C ALA A 188 23.82 -12.20 -1.23
N GLU A 189 23.24 -13.24 -0.62
CA GLU A 189 23.93 -14.52 -0.38
C GLU A 189 24.36 -15.21 -1.68
N LYS A 190 23.56 -15.05 -2.75
CA LYS A 190 23.82 -15.66 -4.07
C LYS A 190 24.67 -14.77 -5.01
N ASN A 191 25.10 -13.59 -4.56
CA ASN A 191 25.71 -12.58 -5.44
C ASN A 191 24.86 -12.37 -6.71
N ALA A 192 23.56 -12.19 -6.54
CA ALA A 192 22.57 -12.14 -7.61
C ALA A 192 22.00 -10.74 -7.79
N TYR A 193 21.45 -10.48 -8.97
CA TYR A 193 20.59 -9.36 -9.24
C TYR A 193 19.18 -9.63 -8.70
N THR A 194 18.42 -8.60 -8.39
CA THR A 194 16.99 -8.68 -8.10
C THR A 194 16.30 -7.36 -8.37
N LEU A 195 15.02 -7.41 -8.72
CA LEU A 195 14.14 -6.24 -8.72
C LEU A 195 13.64 -5.99 -7.30
N ALA A 196 13.79 -4.77 -6.81
CA ALA A 196 13.34 -4.38 -5.48
C ALA A 196 12.59 -3.06 -5.52
N ASP A 197 11.63 -2.85 -4.63
CA ASP A 197 11.13 -1.51 -4.36
C ASP A 197 12.18 -0.70 -3.56
N ARG A 198 12.29 0.59 -3.90
CA ARG A 198 13.27 1.48 -3.27
C ARG A 198 13.11 1.58 -1.76
N GLY A 199 11.89 1.54 -1.24
CA GLY A 199 11.63 1.66 0.19
C GLY A 199 12.23 0.53 0.98
N THR A 200 12.04 -0.71 0.53
CA THR A 200 12.66 -1.89 1.15
C THR A 200 14.18 -1.84 1.04
N TYR A 201 14.72 -1.39 -0.11
CA TYR A 201 16.18 -1.25 -0.25
C TYR A 201 16.77 -0.19 0.70
N ILE A 202 16.11 0.96 0.90
CA ILE A 202 16.58 1.97 1.87
C ILE A 202 16.67 1.37 3.28
N LYS A 203 15.67 0.58 3.69
CA LYS A 203 15.72 -0.13 4.98
C LYS A 203 16.85 -1.15 5.03
N TYR A 204 17.01 -1.93 3.96
CA TYR A 204 18.10 -2.90 3.85
C TYR A 204 19.47 -2.22 3.97
N GLU A 205 19.71 -1.13 3.24
CA GLU A 205 20.93 -0.34 3.32
C GLU A 205 21.18 0.19 4.74
N ASN A 206 20.15 0.68 5.40
CA ASN A 206 20.24 1.15 6.79
C ASN A 206 20.60 0.01 7.76
N ASN A 207 19.99 -1.16 7.61
CA ASN A 207 20.31 -2.35 8.42
C ASN A 207 21.75 -2.80 8.24
N MET A 208 22.33 -2.54 7.06
CA MET A 208 23.74 -2.78 6.75
C MET A 208 24.66 -1.58 7.04
N GLN A 209 24.18 -0.63 7.86
CA GLN A 209 24.93 0.56 8.28
C GLN A 209 25.50 1.37 7.09
N GLY A 210 24.75 1.44 5.99
CA GLY A 210 25.12 2.17 4.78
C GLY A 210 26.09 1.42 3.85
N ASN A 211 26.48 0.20 4.18
CA ASN A 211 27.39 -0.61 3.35
C ASN A 211 26.78 -1.96 2.91
N PRO A 212 25.64 -1.96 2.19
CA PRO A 212 25.03 -3.19 1.72
C PRO A 212 25.91 -3.88 0.66
N PRO A 213 25.94 -5.23 0.61
CA PRO A 213 26.66 -5.99 -0.41
C PRO A 213 26.08 -5.79 -1.81
N LEU A 214 24.76 -5.58 -1.92
CA LEU A 214 24.11 -5.23 -3.18
C LEU A 214 23.99 -3.72 -3.33
N LYS A 215 24.26 -3.23 -4.54
CA LYS A 215 24.19 -1.79 -4.88
C LYS A 215 23.09 -1.54 -5.89
N ILE A 216 22.54 -0.33 -5.92
CA ILE A 216 21.64 0.11 -6.99
C ILE A 216 22.44 0.20 -8.29
N LEU A 217 22.01 -0.51 -9.31
CA LEU A 217 22.66 -0.55 -10.60
C LEU A 217 21.78 0.04 -11.71
N VAL A 218 20.45 -0.14 -11.62
CA VAL A 218 19.49 0.44 -12.57
C VAL A 218 18.39 1.15 -11.80
N GLU A 219 18.17 2.42 -12.14
CA GLU A 219 17.15 3.29 -11.55
C GLU A 219 16.74 4.40 -12.53
N GLY A 220 15.65 5.10 -12.25
CA GLY A 220 15.22 6.30 -13.00
C GLY A 220 14.56 6.03 -14.35
N ASP A 221 14.41 4.77 -14.77
CA ASP A 221 13.64 4.41 -15.95
C ASP A 221 12.13 4.51 -15.66
N GLN A 222 11.37 5.10 -16.59
CA GLN A 222 9.91 5.23 -16.45
C GLN A 222 9.21 3.87 -16.28
N ALA A 223 9.75 2.81 -16.88
CA ALA A 223 9.25 1.46 -16.73
C ALA A 223 9.36 0.94 -15.28
N LEU A 224 10.14 1.58 -14.43
CA LEU A 224 10.29 1.24 -13.02
C LEU A 224 9.32 1.98 -12.09
N PHE A 225 8.48 2.87 -12.61
CA PHE A 225 7.54 3.62 -11.76
C PHE A 225 6.50 2.67 -11.17
N ASN A 226 6.30 2.79 -9.86
CA ASN A 226 5.41 1.97 -9.07
C ASN A 226 4.24 2.84 -8.59
N GLN A 227 3.16 2.87 -9.37
CA GLN A 227 1.99 3.69 -9.14
C GLN A 227 1.08 3.06 -8.09
N TYR A 228 0.76 3.80 -7.04
CA TYR A 228 -0.19 3.45 -6.00
C TYR A 228 -1.55 4.07 -6.28
N SER A 229 -2.60 3.28 -6.03
CA SER A 229 -3.98 3.71 -6.17
C SER A 229 -4.82 3.33 -4.96
N VAL A 230 -5.88 4.10 -4.73
CA VAL A 230 -6.96 3.78 -3.81
C VAL A 230 -8.20 3.43 -4.62
N ILE A 231 -8.90 2.35 -4.22
CA ILE A 231 -10.09 1.83 -4.91
C ILE A 231 -11.14 1.51 -3.85
N ALA A 232 -12.33 2.10 -3.94
CA ALA A 232 -13.45 1.73 -3.07
C ALA A 232 -14.07 0.41 -3.54
N VAL A 233 -14.44 -0.47 -2.63
CA VAL A 233 -15.18 -1.70 -2.95
C VAL A 233 -16.61 -1.34 -3.30
N ASN A 234 -17.14 -1.96 -4.36
CA ASN A 234 -18.45 -1.63 -4.92
C ASN A 234 -19.58 -2.29 -4.11
N PRO A 235 -20.50 -1.52 -3.48
CA PRO A 235 -21.60 -2.09 -2.73
C PRO A 235 -22.64 -2.84 -3.59
N ALA A 236 -22.65 -2.64 -4.91
CA ALA A 236 -23.48 -3.43 -5.81
C ALA A 236 -23.06 -4.91 -5.87
N LYS A 237 -21.79 -5.20 -5.58
CA LYS A 237 -21.23 -6.56 -5.44
C LYS A 237 -21.09 -6.96 -3.99
N CYS A 238 -20.77 -6.01 -3.11
CA CYS A 238 -20.47 -6.21 -1.70
C CYS A 238 -21.39 -5.34 -0.83
N GLN A 239 -22.61 -5.81 -0.58
CA GLN A 239 -23.69 -5.03 0.07
C GLN A 239 -23.29 -4.37 1.42
N LYS A 240 -22.30 -4.92 2.12
CA LYS A 240 -21.83 -4.38 3.41
C LYS A 240 -20.67 -3.39 3.27
N ALA A 241 -20.14 -3.20 2.05
CA ALA A 241 -19.01 -2.29 1.83
C ALA A 241 -19.43 -0.84 2.12
N GLN A 242 -18.63 -0.17 2.92
CA GLN A 242 -18.88 1.18 3.42
C GLN A 242 -18.39 2.25 2.43
N LEU A 243 -19.06 2.36 1.27
CA LEU A 243 -18.67 3.25 0.18
C LEU A 243 -18.48 4.71 0.63
N GLU A 244 -19.34 5.21 1.53
CA GLU A 244 -19.22 6.59 2.03
C GLU A 244 -17.89 6.80 2.76
N LEU A 245 -17.51 5.89 3.66
CA LEU A 245 -16.26 5.98 4.40
C LEU A 245 -15.05 5.78 3.48
N ALA A 246 -15.12 4.82 2.55
CA ALA A 246 -14.09 4.59 1.55
C ALA A 246 -13.88 5.83 0.65
N THR A 247 -14.96 6.50 0.25
CA THR A 247 -14.92 7.74 -0.52
C THR A 247 -14.29 8.89 0.29
N LYS A 248 -14.62 9.00 1.58
CA LYS A 248 -13.98 10.00 2.47
C LYS A 248 -12.47 9.78 2.55
N PHE A 249 -12.03 8.53 2.74
CA PHE A 249 -10.59 8.21 2.74
C PHE A 249 -9.93 8.54 1.39
N SER A 250 -10.55 8.10 0.30
CA SER A 250 -10.06 8.34 -1.06
C SER A 250 -9.91 9.84 -1.39
N ASN A 251 -10.88 10.66 -0.94
CA ASN A 251 -10.83 12.12 -1.14
C ASN A 251 -9.80 12.79 -0.23
N TRP A 252 -9.69 12.34 1.03
CA TRP A 252 -8.72 12.91 1.97
C TRP A 252 -7.27 12.61 1.54
N ILE A 253 -6.96 11.36 1.16
CA ILE A 253 -5.60 11.00 0.77
C ILE A 253 -5.18 11.65 -0.56
N ALA A 254 -6.14 11.85 -1.47
CA ALA A 254 -5.93 12.58 -2.72
C ALA A 254 -5.97 14.11 -2.55
N GLY A 255 -6.46 14.60 -1.41
CA GLY A 255 -6.54 16.02 -1.08
C GLY A 255 -5.22 16.62 -0.58
N PRO A 256 -5.19 17.94 -0.38
CA PRO A 256 -3.95 18.65 -0.03
C PRO A 256 -3.26 18.13 1.22
N GLU A 257 -4.02 17.72 2.25
CA GLU A 257 -3.49 17.22 3.52
C GLU A 257 -2.81 15.86 3.33
N GLY A 258 -3.50 14.88 2.73
CA GLY A 258 -2.94 13.56 2.46
C GLY A 258 -1.74 13.63 1.51
N GLN A 259 -1.82 14.43 0.46
CA GLN A 259 -0.71 14.62 -0.50
C GLN A 259 0.51 15.29 0.15
N LYS A 260 0.31 16.21 1.09
CA LYS A 260 1.39 16.80 1.87
C LYS A 260 2.07 15.77 2.76
N LEU A 261 1.31 14.94 3.48
CA LEU A 261 1.85 13.88 4.32
C LEU A 261 2.68 12.87 3.50
N ILE A 262 2.20 12.49 2.32
CA ILE A 262 2.93 11.62 1.39
C ILE A 262 4.25 12.28 0.94
N LYS A 263 4.22 13.57 0.57
CA LYS A 263 5.40 14.32 0.12
C LYS A 263 6.46 14.43 1.22
N ASP A 264 6.03 14.67 2.45
CA ASP A 264 6.93 14.90 3.57
C ASP A 264 7.44 13.59 4.21
N PHE A 265 6.85 12.46 3.82
CA PHE A 265 7.22 11.15 4.35
C PHE A 265 8.64 10.74 3.92
N LYS A 266 9.42 10.32 4.90
CA LYS A 266 10.82 9.90 4.69
C LYS A 266 11.11 8.57 5.36
N VAL A 267 11.84 7.72 4.68
CA VAL A 267 12.42 6.50 5.23
C VAL A 267 13.91 6.74 5.44
N MET A 268 14.38 6.62 6.70
CA MET A 268 15.78 6.90 7.06
C MET A 268 16.28 8.25 6.53
N GLY A 269 15.43 9.30 6.61
CA GLY A 269 15.76 10.65 6.15
C GLY A 269 15.65 10.88 4.64
N LYS A 270 15.39 9.84 3.85
CA LYS A 270 15.26 9.91 2.38
C LYS A 270 13.78 9.96 1.98
N PRO A 271 13.34 10.89 1.09
CA PRO A 271 12.00 10.87 0.51
C PRO A 271 11.76 9.55 -0.21
N LEU A 272 10.56 8.97 -0.05
CA LEU A 272 10.23 7.69 -0.67
C LEU A 272 9.15 7.80 -1.73
N PHE A 273 8.15 8.64 -1.51
CA PHE A 273 7.01 8.76 -2.41
C PHE A 273 6.93 10.13 -3.06
N THR A 274 6.45 10.14 -4.29
CA THR A 274 6.04 11.35 -5.02
C THR A 274 4.53 11.37 -5.11
N PRO A 275 3.85 12.36 -4.48
CA PRO A 275 2.40 12.52 -4.59
C PRO A 275 2.02 12.93 -6.01
N ASN A 276 0.93 12.36 -6.57
CA ASN A 276 0.47 12.64 -7.92
C ASN A 276 -1.05 12.56 -8.11
N ALA A 277 -1.83 12.69 -7.04
CA ALA A 277 -3.28 12.75 -7.15
C ALA A 277 -3.72 13.96 -7.98
N LYS A 278 -4.75 13.76 -8.83
CA LYS A 278 -5.36 14.76 -9.69
C LYS A 278 -6.77 15.12 -9.23
#